data_a7f47ea61c35c3dabfc446163e29fe47
#
_entry.id   a7f47ea61c35c3dabfc446163e29fe47
#
_cell.length_a   1.000
_cell.length_b   1.000
_cell.length_c   1.000
_cell.angle_alpha   90.00
_cell.angle_beta   90.00
_cell.angle_gamma   90.00
#
_symmetry.space_group_name_H-M   'P 1'
#
loop_
_entity.id
_entity.type
_entity.pdbx_description
1 polymer ?
#
loop_
_entity_poly.entity_id
_entity_poly.type
_entity_poly.pdbx_seq_one_letter_code
_entity_poly.pdbx_strand_id
1 'polypeptide(L)'
;MYKILIVEDDETIRNGIKTLLELQGYYVDIAVNGVDGLKKFDETYSLVIMDIIMPLLSGIDACKKLREESSVPILFLTAKSSEIDIMQGFEVGGDDYLVKPFSNMELISRVKALLRRRNVYDREIIDDNAGNEYIDRKD
;
A
#
# COMPACT_ATOMS: atom_id res chain seq x y z
N MET A 1 -7.64 0.85 14.27
CA MET A 1 -7.39 -0.31 13.39
C MET A 1 -7.02 0.18 12.01
N TYR A 2 -5.97 -0.41 11.45
CA TYR A 2 -5.57 -0.07 10.08
C TYR A 2 -6.45 -0.75 9.06
N LYS A 3 -6.72 -0.04 7.98
CA LYS A 3 -7.53 -0.51 6.88
C LYS A 3 -6.66 -0.57 5.61
N ILE A 4 -6.63 -1.74 4.97
CA ILE A 4 -5.74 -2.01 3.84
C ILE A 4 -6.58 -2.37 2.60
N LEU A 5 -6.22 -1.80 1.46
CA LEU A 5 -6.81 -2.16 0.17
C LEU A 5 -5.82 -2.99 -0.62
N ILE A 6 -6.23 -4.18 -1.04
CA ILE A 6 -5.42 -5.06 -1.90
C ILE A 6 -5.98 -5.00 -3.31
N VAL A 7 -5.13 -4.61 -4.27
CA VAL A 7 -5.47 -4.53 -5.68
C VAL A 7 -4.67 -5.58 -6.43
N GLU A 8 -5.30 -6.70 -6.77
CA GLU A 8 -4.64 -7.86 -7.35
C GLU A 8 -5.66 -8.65 -8.18
N ASP A 9 -5.34 -8.93 -9.45
CA ASP A 9 -6.23 -9.65 -10.34
C ASP A 9 -6.23 -11.17 -10.14
N ASP A 10 -5.14 -11.73 -9.60
CA ASP A 10 -5.08 -13.16 -9.31
C ASP A 10 -5.85 -13.47 -8.01
N GLU A 11 -6.90 -14.25 -8.13
CA GLU A 11 -7.78 -14.55 -7.00
C GLU A 11 -7.07 -15.29 -5.87
N THR A 12 -6.23 -16.25 -6.19
CA THR A 12 -5.49 -17.02 -5.18
C THR A 12 -4.55 -16.15 -4.39
N ILE A 13 -3.78 -15.31 -5.08
CA ILE A 13 -2.84 -14.38 -4.42
C ILE A 13 -3.61 -13.37 -3.60
N ARG A 14 -4.63 -12.77 -4.16
CA ARG A 14 -5.46 -11.75 -3.50
C ARG A 14 -6.07 -12.28 -2.19
N ASN A 15 -6.69 -13.44 -2.26
CA ASN A 15 -7.34 -14.03 -1.09
C ASN A 15 -6.33 -14.51 -0.06
N GLY A 16 -5.18 -15.01 -0.50
CA GLY A 16 -4.10 -15.41 0.40
C GLY A 16 -3.57 -14.24 1.21
N ILE A 17 -3.31 -13.11 0.55
CA ILE A 17 -2.85 -11.90 1.23
C ILE A 17 -3.91 -11.39 2.20
N LYS A 18 -5.16 -11.37 1.77
CA LYS A 18 -6.27 -10.92 2.60
C LYS A 18 -6.35 -11.73 3.89
N THR A 19 -6.35 -13.05 3.78
CA THR A 19 -6.42 -13.94 4.94
C THR A 19 -5.25 -13.69 5.90
N LEU A 20 -4.05 -13.59 5.35
CA LEU A 20 -2.85 -13.37 6.16
C LEU A 20 -2.92 -12.06 6.93
N LEU A 21 -3.33 -10.98 6.29
CA LEU A 21 -3.38 -9.67 6.93
C LEU A 21 -4.55 -9.56 7.91
N GLU A 22 -5.67 -10.20 7.64
CA GLU A 22 -6.76 -10.27 8.60
C GLU A 22 -6.36 -10.99 9.87
N LEU A 23 -5.54 -12.04 9.76
CA LEU A 23 -4.98 -12.74 10.92
C LEU A 23 -4.07 -11.83 11.76
N GLN A 24 -3.49 -10.81 11.16
CA GLN A 24 -2.69 -9.82 11.88
C GLN A 24 -3.55 -8.72 12.53
N GLY A 25 -4.86 -8.77 12.37
CA GLY A 25 -5.76 -7.81 12.98
C GLY A 25 -6.11 -6.61 12.12
N TYR A 26 -5.75 -6.62 10.84
CA TYR A 26 -6.08 -5.53 9.93
C TYR A 26 -7.46 -5.71 9.29
N TYR A 27 -8.12 -4.60 8.99
CA TYR A 27 -9.31 -4.62 8.15
C TYR A 27 -8.87 -4.58 6.69
N VAL A 28 -9.35 -5.51 5.88
CA VAL A 28 -8.86 -5.67 4.50
C VAL A 28 -10.02 -5.70 3.51
N ASP A 29 -9.94 -4.82 2.51
CA ASP A 29 -10.81 -4.84 1.34
C ASP A 29 -10.00 -5.23 0.12
N ILE A 30 -10.67 -5.75 -0.90
CA ILE A 30 -10.05 -6.20 -2.12
C ILE A 30 -10.60 -5.47 -3.34
N ALA A 31 -9.75 -5.29 -4.34
CA ALA A 31 -10.12 -4.85 -5.66
C ALA A 31 -9.48 -5.79 -6.68
N VAL A 32 -10.14 -6.02 -7.80
CA VAL A 32 -9.74 -7.06 -8.75
C VAL A 32 -8.86 -6.54 -9.90
N ASN A 33 -8.73 -5.23 -10.03
CA ASN A 33 -7.84 -4.60 -11.01
C ASN A 33 -7.64 -3.14 -10.64
N GLY A 34 -6.81 -2.43 -11.40
CA GLY A 34 -6.50 -1.03 -11.12
C GLY A 34 -7.70 -0.09 -11.20
N VAL A 35 -8.61 -0.33 -12.13
CA VAL A 35 -9.83 0.48 -12.26
C VAL A 35 -10.71 0.31 -11.02
N ASP A 36 -10.93 -0.93 -10.61
CA ASP A 36 -11.70 -1.25 -9.41
C ASP A 36 -11.02 -0.67 -8.17
N GLY A 37 -9.69 -0.74 -8.10
CA GLY A 37 -8.92 -0.17 -7.00
C GLY A 37 -9.10 1.33 -6.85
N LEU A 38 -9.02 2.06 -7.95
CA LEU A 38 -9.24 3.52 -7.93
C LEU A 38 -10.67 3.85 -7.53
N LYS A 39 -11.63 3.07 -7.97
CA LYS A 39 -13.03 3.26 -7.64
C LYS A 39 -13.32 3.05 -6.16
N LYS A 40 -12.66 2.07 -5.55
CA LYS A 40 -12.87 1.72 -4.14
C LYS A 40 -12.04 2.55 -3.17
N PHE A 41 -10.95 3.13 -3.65
CA PHE A 41 -10.03 3.86 -2.78
C PHE A 41 -10.71 5.09 -2.18
N ASP A 42 -10.47 5.32 -0.89
CA ASP A 42 -10.73 6.58 -0.22
C ASP A 42 -9.67 6.79 0.88
N GLU A 43 -9.69 7.93 1.54
CA GLU A 43 -8.68 8.29 2.54
C GLU A 43 -8.80 7.51 3.86
N THR A 44 -9.77 6.61 4.00
CA THR A 44 -9.84 5.74 5.17
C THR A 44 -8.81 4.61 5.12
N TYR A 45 -8.25 4.33 3.93
CA TYR A 45 -7.22 3.31 3.80
C TYR A 45 -5.87 3.83 4.27
N SER A 46 -5.18 3.00 5.04
CA SER A 46 -3.85 3.30 5.58
C SER A 46 -2.73 2.80 4.69
N LEU A 47 -3.04 1.88 3.79
CA LEU A 47 -2.06 1.24 2.90
C LEU A 47 -2.80 0.67 1.69
N VAL A 48 -2.17 0.77 0.52
CA VAL A 48 -2.59 0.07 -0.69
C VAL A 48 -1.50 -0.91 -1.08
N ILE A 49 -1.88 -2.18 -1.28
CA ILE A 49 -0.99 -3.21 -1.83
C ILE A 49 -1.46 -3.47 -3.25
N MET A 50 -0.59 -3.32 -4.23
CA MET A 50 -1.00 -3.29 -5.62
C MET A 50 -0.03 -4.01 -6.53
N ASP A 51 -0.55 -4.94 -7.34
CA ASP A 51 0.25 -5.58 -8.38
C ASP A 51 0.56 -4.55 -9.48
N ILE A 52 1.75 -4.64 -10.03
CA ILE A 52 2.15 -3.78 -11.15
C ILE A 52 1.47 -4.23 -12.45
N ILE A 53 1.43 -5.53 -12.71
CA ILE A 53 0.92 -6.06 -13.97
C ILE A 53 -0.51 -6.53 -13.80
N MET A 54 -1.44 -5.75 -14.29
CA MET A 54 -2.87 -6.04 -14.21
C MET A 54 -3.55 -5.65 -15.51
N PRO A 55 -4.67 -6.31 -15.87
CA PRO A 55 -5.45 -5.89 -17.04
C PRO A 55 -6.11 -4.54 -16.80
N LEU A 56 -6.47 -3.86 -17.85
CA LEU A 56 -7.20 -2.60 -17.91
C LEU A 56 -6.35 -1.39 -17.49
N LEU A 57 -5.73 -1.44 -16.33
CA LEU A 57 -4.91 -0.35 -15.81
C LEU A 57 -3.77 -0.96 -14.99
N SER A 58 -2.53 -0.67 -15.37
CA SER A 58 -1.37 -1.17 -14.64
C SER A 58 -1.29 -0.55 -13.26
N GLY A 59 -0.57 -1.23 -12.35
CA GLY A 59 -0.33 -0.68 -11.02
C GLY A 59 0.43 0.64 -11.05
N ILE A 60 1.34 0.81 -12.00
CA ILE A 60 2.08 2.05 -12.17
C ILE A 60 1.13 3.20 -12.51
N ASP A 61 0.25 3.00 -13.48
CA ASP A 61 -0.70 4.04 -13.89
C ASP A 61 -1.74 4.30 -12.79
N ALA A 62 -2.18 3.27 -12.09
CA ALA A 62 -3.08 3.44 -10.95
C ALA A 62 -2.42 4.27 -9.85
N CYS A 63 -1.14 4.02 -9.56
CA CYS A 63 -0.38 4.79 -8.58
C CYS A 63 -0.29 6.27 -8.96
N LYS A 64 -0.02 6.55 -10.23
CA LYS A 64 0.00 7.95 -10.72
C LYS A 64 -1.31 8.67 -10.39
N LYS A 65 -2.43 8.01 -10.64
CA LYS A 65 -3.75 8.59 -10.37
C LYS A 65 -4.00 8.76 -8.89
N LEU A 66 -3.62 7.78 -8.07
CA LEU A 66 -3.75 7.90 -6.61
C LEU A 66 -2.93 9.07 -6.08
N ARG A 67 -1.75 9.29 -6.60
CA ARG A 67 -0.86 10.36 -6.13
C ARG A 67 -1.38 11.76 -6.45
N GLU A 68 -2.32 11.90 -7.37
CA GLU A 68 -2.98 13.18 -7.59
C GLU A 68 -3.82 13.61 -6.39
N GLU A 69 -4.28 12.67 -5.58
CA GLU A 69 -5.22 12.93 -4.48
C GLU A 69 -4.73 12.49 -3.10
N SER A 70 -3.74 11.61 -3.04
CA SER A 70 -3.38 10.97 -1.78
C SER A 70 -1.91 10.68 -1.66
N SER A 71 -1.41 10.70 -0.42
CA SER A 71 -0.07 10.26 -0.06
C SER A 71 -0.10 8.89 0.63
N VAL A 72 -1.18 8.14 0.49
CA VAL A 72 -1.28 6.81 1.08
C VAL A 72 -0.08 5.95 0.72
N PRO A 73 0.52 5.21 1.68
CA PRO A 73 1.60 4.29 1.34
C PRO A 73 1.15 3.24 0.32
N ILE A 74 2.01 2.95 -0.64
CA ILE A 74 1.75 1.95 -1.67
C ILE A 74 2.89 0.94 -1.68
N LEU A 75 2.52 -0.34 -1.47
CA LEU A 75 3.41 -1.47 -1.60
C LEU A 75 3.09 -2.16 -2.92
N PHE A 76 4.04 -2.15 -3.85
CA PHE A 76 3.86 -2.84 -5.11
C PHE A 76 4.20 -4.32 -5.00
N LEU A 77 3.42 -5.15 -5.68
CA LEU A 77 3.74 -6.54 -5.91
C LEU A 77 4.18 -6.69 -7.35
N THR A 78 5.20 -7.50 -7.61
CA THR A 78 5.65 -7.75 -8.97
C THR A 78 6.16 -9.19 -9.12
N ALA A 79 5.83 -9.81 -10.27
CA ALA A 79 6.32 -11.15 -10.59
C ALA A 79 7.78 -11.13 -11.05
N LYS A 80 8.31 -9.96 -11.37
CA LYS A 80 9.65 -9.81 -11.90
C LYS A 80 10.43 -8.77 -11.13
N SER A 81 11.69 -9.04 -10.89
CA SER A 81 12.62 -8.09 -10.30
C SER A 81 13.27 -7.21 -11.37
N SER A 82 12.50 -6.78 -12.38
CA SER A 82 13.00 -5.87 -13.40
C SER A 82 13.38 -4.54 -12.77
N GLU A 83 14.63 -4.13 -12.93
CA GLU A 83 15.10 -2.86 -12.41
C GLU A 83 14.31 -1.68 -13.01
N ILE A 84 13.93 -1.79 -14.26
CA ILE A 84 13.15 -0.74 -14.95
C ILE A 84 11.78 -0.59 -14.32
N ASP A 85 11.08 -1.70 -14.06
CA ASP A 85 9.76 -1.67 -13.43
C ASP A 85 9.82 -1.14 -12.01
N ILE A 86 10.84 -1.53 -11.27
CA ILE A 86 11.07 -1.04 -9.91
C ILE A 86 11.33 0.47 -9.91
N MET A 87 12.18 0.94 -10.80
CA MET A 87 12.45 2.37 -10.93
C MET A 87 11.19 3.16 -11.27
N GLN A 88 10.40 2.68 -12.24
CA GLN A 88 9.15 3.34 -12.61
C GLN A 88 8.18 3.43 -11.43
N GLY A 89 8.08 2.36 -10.64
CA GLY A 89 7.22 2.36 -9.48
C GLY A 89 7.62 3.39 -8.45
N PHE A 90 8.92 3.52 -8.15
CA PHE A 90 9.39 4.54 -7.22
C PHE A 90 9.21 5.95 -7.80
N GLU A 91 9.45 6.14 -9.09
CA GLU A 91 9.26 7.44 -9.73
C GLU A 91 7.82 7.95 -9.64
N VAL A 92 6.84 7.06 -9.76
CA VAL A 92 5.42 7.45 -9.67
C VAL A 92 4.93 7.55 -8.23
N GLY A 93 5.76 7.23 -7.26
CA GLY A 93 5.43 7.42 -5.85
C GLY A 93 5.14 6.17 -5.06
N GLY A 94 5.58 5.00 -5.53
CA GLY A 94 5.51 3.77 -4.74
C GLY A 94 6.51 3.83 -3.57
N ASP A 95 6.13 3.25 -2.44
CA ASP A 95 6.92 3.33 -1.21
C ASP A 95 7.79 2.11 -0.97
N ASP A 96 7.42 0.97 -1.50
CA ASP A 96 8.18 -0.26 -1.35
C ASP A 96 7.76 -1.29 -2.40
N TYR A 97 8.51 -2.37 -2.48
CA TYR A 97 8.32 -3.45 -3.44
C TYR A 97 8.40 -4.79 -2.78
N LEU A 98 7.66 -5.74 -3.33
CA LEU A 98 7.72 -7.13 -2.91
C LEU A 98 7.65 -8.01 -4.16
N VAL A 99 8.71 -8.81 -4.40
CA VAL A 99 8.83 -9.66 -5.59
C VAL A 99 8.17 -11.01 -5.33
N LYS A 100 7.32 -11.43 -6.23
CA LYS A 100 6.68 -12.77 -6.19
C LYS A 100 7.67 -13.83 -6.67
N PRO A 101 7.72 -15.01 -6.06
CA PRO A 101 7.01 -15.40 -4.85
C PRO A 101 7.65 -14.78 -3.60
N PHE A 102 6.85 -14.40 -2.64
CA PHE A 102 7.33 -13.82 -1.38
C PHE A 102 6.89 -14.69 -0.20
N SER A 103 7.62 -14.56 0.90
CA SER A 103 7.23 -15.26 2.12
C SER A 103 6.18 -14.45 2.88
N ASN A 104 5.41 -15.15 3.70
CA ASN A 104 4.42 -14.49 4.56
C ASN A 104 5.07 -13.50 5.51
N MET A 105 6.24 -13.87 6.06
CA MET A 105 6.96 -12.99 6.98
C MET A 105 7.46 -11.73 6.30
N GLU A 106 7.92 -11.84 5.06
CA GLU A 106 8.39 -10.70 4.30
C GLU A 106 7.25 -9.71 4.03
N LEU A 107 6.09 -10.22 3.61
CA LEU A 107 4.90 -9.39 3.40
C LEU A 107 4.50 -8.67 4.69
N ILE A 108 4.37 -9.40 5.78
CA ILE A 108 3.96 -8.84 7.07
C ILE A 108 4.94 -7.76 7.53
N SER A 109 6.24 -8.02 7.40
CA SER A 109 7.26 -7.07 7.83
C SER A 109 7.20 -5.75 7.05
N ARG A 110 7.02 -5.83 5.73
CA ARG A 110 6.92 -4.63 4.90
C ARG A 110 5.64 -3.85 5.17
N VAL A 111 4.53 -4.54 5.35
CA VAL A 111 3.27 -3.92 5.71
C VAL A 111 3.40 -3.15 7.03
N LYS A 112 3.95 -3.79 8.05
CA LYS A 112 4.14 -3.15 9.35
C LYS A 112 5.05 -1.94 9.28
N ALA A 113 6.13 -2.04 8.49
CA ALA A 113 7.05 -0.91 8.32
C ALA A 113 6.37 0.29 7.66
N LEU A 114 5.58 0.05 6.63
CA LEU A 114 4.86 1.12 5.93
C LEU A 114 3.80 1.77 6.82
N LEU A 115 3.07 0.98 7.59
CA LEU A 115 2.08 1.50 8.52
C LEU A 115 2.71 2.33 9.65
N ARG A 116 3.89 1.93 10.13
CA ARG A 116 4.62 2.74 11.12
C ARG A 116 5.02 4.10 10.55
N ARG A 117 5.54 4.12 9.33
CA ARG A 117 5.93 5.39 8.67
C ARG A 117 4.74 6.31 8.50
N ARG A 118 3.59 5.78 8.09
CA ARG A 118 2.37 6.56 7.95
C ARG A 118 1.94 7.15 9.28
N ASN A 119 1.99 6.37 10.35
CA ASN A 119 1.61 6.81 11.68
C ASN A 119 2.50 7.96 12.18
N VAL A 120 3.80 7.86 11.97
CA VAL A 120 4.75 8.94 12.32
C VAL A 120 4.46 10.20 11.51
N TYR A 121 4.22 10.06 10.22
CA TYR A 121 3.89 11.18 9.35
C TYR A 121 2.63 11.90 9.81
N ASP A 122 1.59 11.16 10.13
CA ASP A 122 0.33 11.73 10.60
C ASP A 122 0.52 12.49 11.92
N ARG A 123 1.33 11.97 12.84
CA ARG A 123 1.65 12.64 14.09
C ARG A 123 2.40 13.95 13.85
N GLU A 124 3.34 13.96 12.95
CA GLU A 124 4.10 15.18 12.62
C GLU A 124 3.19 16.25 12.03
N ILE A 125 2.27 15.89 11.17
CA ILE A 125 1.30 16.83 10.62
C ILE A 125 0.41 17.42 11.71
N ILE A 126 -0.08 16.59 12.62
CA ILE A 126 -0.93 17.03 13.72
C ILE A 126 -0.16 18.00 14.64
N ASP A 127 1.10 17.68 14.92
CA ASP A 127 1.96 18.50 15.75
C ASP A 127 2.16 19.90 15.14
N ASP A 128 2.46 19.95 13.84
CA ASP A 128 2.63 21.21 13.12
C ASP A 128 1.33 22.01 13.12
N ASN A 129 0.20 21.37 12.94
CA ASN A 129 -1.10 22.04 12.91
C ASN A 129 -1.55 22.50 14.29
N ALA A 130 -1.10 21.84 15.34
CA ALA A 130 -1.42 22.20 16.71
C ALA A 130 -0.58 23.37 17.25
N GLY A 131 0.34 23.88 16.46
CA GLY A 131 1.14 25.06 16.84
C GLY A 131 2.12 24.80 17.94
N ASN A 132 2.87 23.75 17.86
CA ASN A 132 3.94 23.37 18.74
C ASN A 132 3.57 22.60 19.97
N GLU A 133 2.40 22.12 20.10
CA GLU A 133 2.13 21.24 21.21
C GLU A 133 3.01 20.01 21.08
N TYR A 134 3.63 19.64 22.17
CA TYR A 134 4.48 18.48 22.17
C TYR A 134 3.64 17.22 22.05
N ILE A 135 3.93 16.42 21.04
CA ILE A 135 3.28 15.11 20.86
C ILE A 135 4.36 14.06 21.00
N ASP A 136 4.13 13.08 21.88
CA ASP A 136 5.06 12.00 22.09
C ASP A 136 5.07 11.10 20.86
N ARG A 137 6.25 11.00 20.21
CA ARG A 137 6.42 10.21 19.00
C ARG A 137 7.04 8.85 19.24
N LYS A 138 7.15 8.47 20.47
CA LYS A 138 7.66 7.14 20.80
C LYS A 138 6.61 6.09 20.46
N ASP A 139 7.05 5.05 19.83
CA ASP A 139 6.20 3.94 19.47
C ASP A 139 6.47 2.70 20.28
#